data_3d46fa1af7b97b9feee185a4ad1ac7ec
#
_entry.id   3d46fa1af7b97b9feee185a4ad1ac7ec
#
_cell.length_a   1.000
_cell.length_b   1.000
_cell.length_c   1.000
_cell.angle_alpha   90.00
_cell.angle_beta   90.00
_cell.angle_gamma   90.00
#
_symmetry.space_group_name_H-M   'P 1'
#
loop_
_entity.id
_entity.type
_entity.pdbx_description
1 polymer ?
#
loop_
_entity_poly.entity_id
_entity_poly.type
_entity_poly.pdbx_seq_one_letter_code
_entity_poly.pdbx_strand_id
1 'polypeptide(L)'
;MPTATIISPLRDGVQRLEITTRVTLAVLALASGVYTYLGVRDLLNGNATVVFFAAVIYSVAVSIGIYAFWTFLLRFLPHVTENRSRGLLFGCMGLGSLMIIAMSAWLNASALAGAAAIQQHLAVSVQSYTRDLDRAHSNVLAVQSLVPDIQMAATRFSRLGEAERAGSLTGTAGSGTVVQLLTQMSTQLDNLAKEVTGSADRAKTLYEQGGKHLAKMRELISSRGPINDRSDAFGSEAMSLMGVIAALQQTSVAPAVKRAADGLAAGFIAPAAAGRGDLGERQTSVVGRVESAVAAQSAALSAAASKILDVPQVEPGRFQPLSTAEAVLRYAGDFIPSWAGAISIDLMPAVLVLIFCVVHASIRREGQPEANAATMTAADIIAALHLAREVETASAAAKLPPAIIPAVAPAAASVDENVTALATARAGKKD
;
A
#
# COMPACT_ATOMS: atom_id res chain seq x y z
N MET A 1 28.20 3.11 -58.27
CA MET A 1 28.59 2.29 -57.12
C MET A 1 28.63 3.12 -55.81
N PRO A 2 27.51 3.38 -55.16
CA PRO A 2 27.55 3.86 -53.77
C PRO A 2 26.74 3.05 -52.75
N THR A 3 26.13 1.92 -53.14
CA THR A 3 25.21 1.17 -52.22
C THR A 3 25.92 0.16 -51.31
N ALA A 4 27.13 -0.25 -51.57
CA ALA A 4 27.86 -1.23 -50.77
C ALA A 4 28.45 -0.63 -49.45
N THR A 5 28.60 0.69 -49.39
CA THR A 5 29.30 1.37 -48.25
C THR A 5 28.36 1.69 -47.07
N ILE A 6 27.03 1.68 -47.27
CA ILE A 6 26.04 2.01 -46.23
C ILE A 6 25.64 0.77 -45.42
N ILE A 7 25.75 -0.44 -45.98
CA ILE A 7 25.29 -1.69 -45.34
C ILE A 7 26.25 -2.18 -44.27
N SER A 8 27.54 -1.87 -44.35
CA SER A 8 28.55 -2.30 -43.36
C SER A 8 28.35 -1.67 -41.96
N PRO A 9 28.14 -0.34 -41.81
CA PRO A 9 27.97 0.26 -40.50
C PRO A 9 26.65 -0.14 -39.82
N LEU A 10 25.59 -0.42 -40.63
CA LEU A 10 24.32 -0.93 -40.08
C LEU A 10 24.44 -2.38 -39.58
N ARG A 11 25.16 -3.25 -40.27
CA ARG A 11 25.43 -4.63 -39.83
C ARG A 11 26.29 -4.67 -38.57
N ASP A 12 27.34 -3.88 -38.50
CA ASP A 12 28.19 -3.76 -37.30
C ASP A 12 27.41 -3.17 -36.14
N GLY A 13 26.52 -2.21 -36.41
CA GLY A 13 25.58 -1.67 -35.42
C GLY A 13 24.62 -2.71 -34.84
N VAL A 14 24.08 -3.61 -35.69
CA VAL A 14 23.19 -4.70 -35.29
C VAL A 14 23.89 -5.71 -34.40
N GLN A 15 25.11 -6.10 -34.74
CA GLN A 15 25.87 -7.07 -33.96
C GLN A 15 26.18 -6.51 -32.55
N ARG A 16 26.55 -5.24 -32.46
CA ARG A 16 26.71 -4.55 -31.16
C ARG A 16 25.39 -4.44 -30.38
N LEU A 17 24.30 -4.09 -31.08
CA LEU A 17 22.98 -4.03 -30.51
C LEU A 17 22.53 -5.39 -29.96
N GLU A 18 22.79 -6.49 -30.68
CA GLU A 18 22.46 -7.85 -30.23
C GLU A 18 23.20 -8.23 -28.93
N ILE A 19 24.51 -7.97 -28.87
CA ILE A 19 25.31 -8.24 -27.68
C ILE A 19 24.79 -7.39 -26.50
N THR A 20 24.61 -6.08 -26.70
CA THR A 20 24.10 -5.17 -25.66
C THR A 20 22.72 -5.61 -25.18
N THR A 21 21.82 -5.98 -26.09
CA THR A 21 20.48 -6.45 -25.73
C THR A 21 20.51 -7.74 -24.92
N ARG A 22 21.35 -8.71 -25.29
CA ARG A 22 21.51 -9.96 -24.52
C ARG A 22 22.05 -9.70 -23.12
N VAL A 23 23.04 -8.82 -22.98
CA VAL A 23 23.58 -8.42 -21.68
C VAL A 23 22.51 -7.71 -20.85
N THR A 24 21.80 -6.77 -21.45
CA THR A 24 20.70 -6.05 -20.76
C THR A 24 19.60 -7.01 -20.29
N LEU A 25 19.21 -7.98 -21.13
CA LEU A 25 18.23 -9.00 -20.74
C LEU A 25 18.71 -9.88 -19.60
N ALA A 26 19.99 -10.26 -19.60
CA ALA A 26 20.58 -11.03 -18.50
C ALA A 26 20.54 -10.24 -17.19
N VAL A 27 20.89 -8.95 -17.21
CA VAL A 27 20.84 -8.07 -16.05
C VAL A 27 19.40 -7.87 -15.56
N LEU A 28 18.44 -7.64 -16.48
CA LEU A 28 17.03 -7.49 -16.09
C LEU A 28 16.44 -8.77 -15.50
N ALA A 29 16.75 -9.94 -16.09
CA ALA A 29 16.32 -11.22 -15.56
C ALA A 29 16.93 -11.50 -14.18
N LEU A 30 18.20 -11.14 -13.97
CA LEU A 30 18.86 -11.25 -12.67
C LEU A 30 18.22 -10.31 -11.64
N ALA A 31 17.96 -9.06 -12.01
CA ALA A 31 17.30 -8.09 -11.14
C ALA A 31 15.90 -8.56 -10.72
N SER A 32 15.08 -9.03 -11.68
CA SER A 32 13.77 -9.62 -11.40
C SER A 32 13.90 -10.83 -10.47
N GLY A 33 14.92 -11.69 -10.66
CA GLY A 33 15.19 -12.81 -9.77
C GLY A 33 15.55 -12.41 -8.35
N VAL A 34 16.35 -11.38 -8.17
CA VAL A 34 16.70 -10.88 -6.82
C VAL A 34 15.45 -10.34 -6.12
N TYR A 35 14.62 -9.57 -6.78
CA TYR A 35 13.36 -9.07 -6.21
C TYR A 35 12.38 -10.21 -5.92
N THR A 36 12.28 -11.19 -6.82
CA THR A 36 11.49 -12.40 -6.60
C THR A 36 11.97 -13.18 -5.38
N TYR A 37 13.30 -13.32 -5.19
CA TYR A 37 13.87 -13.94 -4.00
C TYR A 37 13.44 -13.23 -2.72
N LEU A 38 13.57 -11.92 -2.67
CA LEU A 38 13.17 -11.11 -1.51
C LEU A 38 11.67 -11.26 -1.22
N GLY A 39 10.82 -11.14 -2.24
CA GLY A 39 9.38 -11.26 -2.09
C GLY A 39 8.92 -12.67 -1.65
N VAL A 40 9.50 -13.73 -2.22
CA VAL A 40 9.17 -15.12 -1.85
C VAL A 40 9.66 -15.46 -0.46
N ARG A 41 10.85 -15.01 -0.08
CA ARG A 41 11.39 -15.18 1.28
C ARG A 41 10.47 -14.59 2.34
N ASP A 42 9.90 -13.40 2.08
CA ASP A 42 9.00 -12.71 3.01
C ASP A 42 7.59 -13.35 3.06
N LEU A 43 7.20 -14.07 2.01
CA LEU A 43 5.92 -14.78 1.95
C LEU A 43 5.93 -16.14 2.63
N LEU A 44 7.08 -16.83 2.61
CA LEU A 44 7.20 -18.18 3.13
C LEU A 44 7.42 -18.18 4.65
N ASN A 45 6.54 -18.87 5.37
CA ASN A 45 6.68 -19.12 6.79
C ASN A 45 7.27 -20.53 7.04
N GLY A 46 8.25 -20.66 7.93
CA GLY A 46 8.81 -21.95 8.28
C GLY A 46 10.26 -21.90 8.74
N ASN A 47 10.94 -23.05 8.67
CA ASN A 47 12.35 -23.13 9.01
C ASN A 47 13.18 -22.26 8.06
N ALA A 48 14.03 -21.39 8.61
CA ALA A 48 14.83 -20.42 7.87
C ALA A 48 15.67 -21.06 6.74
N THR A 49 16.20 -22.27 6.97
CA THR A 49 16.98 -23.00 5.95
C THR A 49 16.11 -23.46 4.79
N VAL A 50 14.92 -24.01 5.06
CA VAL A 50 13.98 -24.46 4.02
C VAL A 50 13.46 -23.28 3.22
N VAL A 51 13.09 -22.20 3.88
CA VAL A 51 12.63 -20.94 3.25
C VAL A 51 13.72 -20.37 2.34
N PHE A 52 14.97 -20.35 2.81
CA PHE A 52 16.12 -19.87 2.02
C PHE A 52 16.28 -20.69 0.73
N PHE A 53 16.38 -22.01 0.82
CA PHE A 53 16.56 -22.85 -0.37
C PHE A 53 15.36 -22.80 -1.30
N ALA A 54 14.13 -22.80 -0.79
CA ALA A 54 12.92 -22.67 -1.60
C ALA A 54 12.90 -21.34 -2.37
N ALA A 55 13.20 -20.23 -1.71
CA ALA A 55 13.26 -18.92 -2.32
C ALA A 55 14.36 -18.81 -3.38
N VAL A 56 15.55 -19.38 -3.13
CA VAL A 56 16.66 -19.41 -4.10
C VAL A 56 16.27 -20.23 -5.33
N ILE A 57 15.78 -21.45 -5.16
CA ILE A 57 15.42 -22.34 -6.27
C ILE A 57 14.33 -21.68 -7.13
N TYR A 58 13.29 -21.12 -6.49
CA TYR A 58 12.21 -20.44 -7.19
C TYR A 58 12.72 -19.22 -7.97
N SER A 59 13.52 -18.37 -7.35
CA SER A 59 14.11 -17.18 -7.95
C SER A 59 14.99 -17.51 -9.16
N VAL A 60 15.85 -18.51 -9.03
CA VAL A 60 16.72 -18.96 -10.11
C VAL A 60 15.89 -19.52 -11.27
N ALA A 61 14.88 -20.34 -11.00
CA ALA A 61 13.98 -20.88 -12.02
C ALA A 61 13.25 -19.78 -12.79
N VAL A 62 12.73 -18.78 -12.08
CA VAL A 62 12.04 -17.61 -12.68
C VAL A 62 13.02 -16.81 -13.54
N SER A 63 14.22 -16.51 -13.04
CA SER A 63 15.24 -15.74 -13.79
C SER A 63 15.64 -16.44 -15.07
N ILE A 64 15.90 -17.76 -15.02
CA ILE A 64 16.23 -18.55 -16.19
C ILE A 64 15.06 -18.58 -17.18
N GLY A 65 13.84 -18.76 -16.68
CA GLY A 65 12.63 -18.77 -17.51
C GLY A 65 12.43 -17.44 -18.25
N ILE A 66 12.55 -16.32 -17.57
CA ILE A 66 12.45 -14.97 -18.15
C ILE A 66 13.56 -14.76 -19.21
N TYR A 67 14.79 -15.07 -18.87
CA TYR A 67 15.92 -14.92 -19.79
C TYR A 67 15.78 -15.78 -21.04
N ALA A 68 15.42 -17.05 -20.88
CA ALA A 68 15.21 -17.99 -21.98
C ALA A 68 14.07 -17.53 -22.89
N PHE A 69 12.92 -17.15 -22.32
CA PHE A 69 11.76 -16.67 -23.06
C PHE A 69 12.12 -15.48 -23.97
N TRP A 70 12.75 -14.46 -23.42
CA TRP A 70 13.14 -13.28 -24.20
C TRP A 70 14.24 -13.55 -25.21
N THR A 71 15.20 -14.41 -24.85
CA THR A 71 16.29 -14.81 -25.79
C THR A 71 15.73 -15.58 -26.96
N PHE A 72 14.74 -16.47 -26.76
CA PHE A 72 14.09 -17.17 -27.86
C PHE A 72 13.30 -16.22 -28.75
N LEU A 73 12.57 -15.27 -28.19
CA LEU A 73 11.85 -14.26 -28.97
C LEU A 73 12.81 -13.40 -29.82
N LEU A 74 13.91 -12.92 -29.23
CA LEU A 74 14.93 -12.18 -29.95
C LEU A 74 15.50 -12.98 -31.11
N ARG A 75 15.71 -14.29 -30.93
CA ARG A 75 16.31 -15.15 -31.95
C ARG A 75 15.35 -15.47 -33.09
N PHE A 76 14.07 -15.73 -32.80
CA PHE A 76 13.15 -16.24 -33.80
C PHE A 76 12.27 -15.16 -34.45
N LEU A 77 11.80 -14.18 -33.70
CA LEU A 77 10.84 -13.18 -34.16
C LEU A 77 11.32 -12.35 -35.35
N PRO A 78 12.61 -11.93 -35.46
CA PRO A 78 13.10 -11.17 -36.63
C PRO A 78 13.20 -12.00 -37.90
N HIS A 79 13.32 -13.32 -37.81
CA HIS A 79 13.54 -14.21 -38.94
C HIS A 79 12.24 -14.75 -39.55
N VAL A 80 11.13 -14.70 -38.83
CA VAL A 80 9.82 -15.14 -39.30
C VAL A 80 9.24 -14.09 -40.25
N THR A 81 9.05 -14.49 -41.53
CA THR A 81 8.54 -13.62 -42.60
C THR A 81 7.07 -13.81 -42.89
N GLU A 82 6.52 -15.00 -42.58
CA GLU A 82 5.11 -15.31 -42.77
C GLU A 82 4.25 -14.55 -41.79
N ASN A 83 3.27 -13.79 -42.28
CA ASN A 83 2.40 -12.92 -41.44
C ASN A 83 1.63 -13.68 -40.39
N ARG A 84 1.16 -14.91 -40.65
CA ARG A 84 0.42 -15.74 -39.71
C ARG A 84 1.32 -16.19 -38.55
N SER A 85 2.47 -16.74 -38.86
CA SER A 85 3.46 -17.22 -37.86
C SER A 85 4.02 -16.06 -37.03
N ARG A 86 4.25 -14.91 -37.68
CA ARG A 86 4.67 -13.68 -37.00
C ARG A 86 3.62 -13.16 -36.04
N GLY A 87 2.33 -13.17 -36.43
CA GLY A 87 1.22 -12.81 -35.57
C GLY A 87 1.10 -13.72 -34.35
N LEU A 88 1.29 -15.03 -34.51
CA LEU A 88 1.32 -16.00 -33.44
C LEU A 88 2.47 -15.73 -32.44
N LEU A 89 3.68 -15.41 -32.95
CA LEU A 89 4.81 -15.07 -32.07
C LEU A 89 4.59 -13.78 -31.29
N PHE A 90 3.96 -12.76 -31.88
CA PHE A 90 3.54 -11.56 -31.14
C PHE A 90 2.47 -11.88 -30.10
N GLY A 91 1.53 -12.79 -30.42
CA GLY A 91 0.56 -13.30 -29.45
C GLY A 91 1.24 -14.02 -28.28
N CYS A 92 2.20 -14.90 -28.56
CA CYS A 92 3.02 -15.56 -27.51
C CYS A 92 3.82 -14.55 -26.69
N MET A 93 4.40 -13.52 -27.33
CA MET A 93 5.10 -12.44 -26.65
C MET A 93 4.17 -11.68 -25.68
N GLY A 94 2.98 -11.31 -26.14
CA GLY A 94 1.98 -10.63 -25.32
C GLY A 94 1.52 -11.48 -24.14
N LEU A 95 1.17 -12.75 -24.39
CA LEU A 95 0.75 -13.69 -23.36
C LEU A 95 1.87 -13.95 -22.34
N GLY A 96 3.09 -14.20 -22.81
CA GLY A 96 4.23 -14.42 -21.94
C GLY A 96 4.60 -13.18 -21.11
N SER A 97 4.55 -11.98 -21.70
CA SER A 97 4.71 -10.73 -20.98
C SER A 97 3.65 -10.58 -19.87
N LEU A 98 2.38 -10.86 -20.17
CA LEU A 98 1.31 -10.81 -19.21
C LEU A 98 1.53 -11.80 -18.04
N MET A 99 1.96 -13.03 -18.35
CA MET A 99 2.29 -14.03 -17.33
C MET A 99 3.47 -13.60 -16.46
N ILE A 100 4.53 -13.05 -17.05
CA ILE A 100 5.69 -12.52 -16.31
C ILE A 100 5.26 -11.39 -15.40
N ILE A 101 4.51 -10.41 -15.90
CA ILE A 101 3.99 -9.29 -15.10
C ILE A 101 3.11 -9.80 -13.96
N ALA A 102 2.20 -10.73 -14.23
CA ALA A 102 1.29 -11.26 -13.22
C ALA A 102 2.03 -11.98 -12.07
N MET A 103 3.13 -12.68 -12.36
CA MET A 103 3.94 -13.37 -11.35
C MET A 103 4.95 -12.46 -10.65
N SER A 104 5.59 -11.59 -11.40
CA SER A 104 6.79 -10.87 -11.00
C SER A 104 6.50 -9.47 -10.47
N ALA A 105 5.56 -8.72 -11.09
CA ALA A 105 5.34 -7.32 -10.75
C ALA A 105 4.91 -7.13 -9.29
N TRP A 106 4.09 -8.03 -8.75
CA TRP A 106 3.68 -7.99 -7.35
C TRP A 106 4.86 -8.18 -6.38
N LEU A 107 5.69 -9.20 -6.63
CA LEU A 107 6.88 -9.47 -5.81
C LEU A 107 7.92 -8.35 -5.93
N ASN A 108 8.12 -7.83 -7.13
CA ASN A 108 9.01 -6.69 -7.38
C ASN A 108 8.51 -5.41 -6.68
N ALA A 109 7.21 -5.12 -6.76
CA ALA A 109 6.60 -4.00 -6.06
C ALA A 109 6.69 -4.16 -4.52
N SER A 110 6.51 -5.39 -4.02
CA SER A 110 6.69 -5.74 -2.61
C SER A 110 8.11 -5.49 -2.13
N ALA A 111 9.12 -5.88 -2.91
CA ALA A 111 10.52 -5.62 -2.59
C ALA A 111 10.87 -4.12 -2.60
N LEU A 112 10.24 -3.33 -3.50
CA LEU A 112 10.47 -1.89 -3.62
C LEU A 112 9.77 -1.07 -2.54
N ALA A 113 8.53 -1.41 -2.18
CA ALA A 113 7.66 -0.60 -1.35
C ALA A 113 7.10 -1.31 -0.11
N GLY A 114 7.37 -2.60 0.08
CA GLY A 114 6.74 -3.40 1.13
C GLY A 114 6.92 -2.85 2.54
N ALA A 115 8.14 -2.42 2.88
CA ALA A 115 8.41 -1.81 4.18
C ALA A 115 7.63 -0.51 4.40
N ALA A 116 7.53 0.34 3.37
CA ALA A 116 6.76 1.58 3.42
C ALA A 116 5.25 1.31 3.52
N ALA A 117 4.75 0.29 2.83
CA ALA A 117 3.35 -0.12 2.89
C ALA A 117 2.97 -0.67 4.27
N ILE A 118 3.85 -1.46 4.92
CA ILE A 118 3.64 -1.87 6.30
C ILE A 118 3.65 -0.66 7.24
N GLN A 119 4.61 0.27 7.10
CA GLN A 119 4.61 1.50 7.91
C GLN A 119 3.30 2.28 7.78
N GLN A 120 2.76 2.39 6.58
CA GLN A 120 1.45 3.01 6.36
C GLN A 120 0.33 2.24 7.06
N HIS A 121 0.33 0.91 6.98
CA HIS A 121 -0.63 0.07 7.70
C HIS A 121 -0.58 0.30 9.21
N LEU A 122 0.62 0.35 9.78
CA LEU A 122 0.81 0.64 11.20
C LEU A 122 0.30 2.06 11.56
N ALA A 123 0.57 3.06 10.72
CA ALA A 123 0.12 4.44 10.93
C ALA A 123 -1.41 4.56 10.90
N VAL A 124 -2.07 3.91 9.94
CA VAL A 124 -3.54 3.86 9.86
C VAL A 124 -4.13 3.15 11.07
N SER A 125 -3.48 2.07 11.53
CA SER A 125 -3.91 1.32 12.72
C SER A 125 -3.81 2.17 13.99
N VAL A 126 -2.72 2.94 14.18
CA VAL A 126 -2.59 3.88 15.33
C VAL A 126 -3.70 4.92 15.34
N GLN A 127 -4.06 5.46 14.17
CA GLN A 127 -5.15 6.44 14.07
C GLN A 127 -6.50 5.82 14.49
N SER A 128 -6.74 4.56 14.11
CA SER A 128 -7.95 3.84 14.54
C SER A 128 -7.95 3.63 16.06
N TYR A 129 -6.87 3.10 16.63
CA TYR A 129 -6.76 2.88 18.07
C TYR A 129 -6.82 4.18 18.88
N THR A 130 -6.28 5.28 18.36
CA THR A 130 -6.41 6.60 19.01
C THR A 130 -7.89 7.00 19.10
N ARG A 131 -8.64 6.88 18.00
CA ARG A 131 -10.08 7.17 17.99
C ARG A 131 -10.88 6.26 18.94
N ASP A 132 -10.50 4.98 18.99
CA ASP A 132 -11.17 4.01 19.85
C ASP A 132 -10.93 4.31 21.33
N LEU A 133 -9.70 4.65 21.72
CA LEU A 133 -9.35 5.08 23.08
C LEU A 133 -10.08 6.36 23.47
N ASP A 134 -10.09 7.38 22.60
CA ASP A 134 -10.75 8.65 22.83
C ASP A 134 -12.27 8.48 22.99
N ARG A 135 -12.89 7.64 22.15
CA ARG A 135 -14.32 7.33 22.23
C ARG A 135 -14.67 6.58 23.51
N ALA A 136 -13.86 5.57 23.88
CA ALA A 136 -14.07 4.83 25.12
C ALA A 136 -13.97 5.75 26.34
N HIS A 137 -12.98 6.65 26.36
CA HIS A 137 -12.81 7.64 27.41
C HIS A 137 -13.99 8.60 27.48
N SER A 138 -14.43 9.14 26.34
CA SER A 138 -15.59 10.03 26.28
C SER A 138 -16.87 9.36 26.75
N ASN A 139 -17.09 8.09 26.39
CA ASN A 139 -18.26 7.33 26.84
C ASN A 139 -18.28 7.16 28.38
N VAL A 140 -17.12 6.90 29.00
CA VAL A 140 -17.02 6.76 30.46
C VAL A 140 -17.22 8.11 31.14
N LEU A 141 -16.67 9.19 30.60
CA LEU A 141 -16.83 10.53 31.15
C LEU A 141 -18.24 11.10 30.98
N ALA A 142 -19.06 10.57 30.08
CA ALA A 142 -20.42 11.03 29.87
C ALA A 142 -21.27 10.95 31.17
N VAL A 143 -20.97 9.97 32.02
CA VAL A 143 -21.65 9.81 33.32
C VAL A 143 -21.39 10.99 34.29
N GLN A 144 -20.26 11.70 34.14
CA GLN A 144 -19.92 12.86 34.97
C GLN A 144 -20.93 13.99 34.80
N SER A 145 -21.62 14.06 33.66
CA SER A 145 -22.69 15.06 33.43
C SER A 145 -23.89 14.88 34.38
N LEU A 146 -24.03 13.69 34.96
CA LEU A 146 -25.14 13.41 35.92
C LEU A 146 -24.80 13.82 37.35
N VAL A 147 -23.54 14.13 37.68
CA VAL A 147 -23.14 14.49 39.07
C VAL A 147 -23.92 15.68 39.63
N PRO A 148 -24.11 16.80 38.89
CA PRO A 148 -24.90 17.92 39.38
C PRO A 148 -26.35 17.54 39.65
N ASP A 149 -26.97 16.72 38.83
CA ASP A 149 -28.35 16.28 38.97
C ASP A 149 -28.51 15.35 40.20
N ILE A 150 -27.55 14.44 40.42
CA ILE A 150 -27.50 13.56 41.58
C ILE A 150 -27.32 14.38 42.83
N GLN A 151 -26.41 15.36 42.88
CA GLN A 151 -26.17 16.25 44.00
C GLN A 151 -27.39 17.14 44.30
N MET A 152 -28.04 17.65 43.25
CA MET A 152 -29.28 18.41 43.39
C MET A 152 -30.39 17.55 44.04
N ALA A 153 -30.55 16.31 43.61
CA ALA A 153 -31.50 15.37 44.17
C ALA A 153 -31.19 15.08 45.66
N ALA A 154 -29.91 14.79 45.98
CA ALA A 154 -29.46 14.57 47.37
C ALA A 154 -29.78 15.76 48.25
N THR A 155 -29.44 16.99 47.83
CA THR A 155 -29.72 18.24 48.55
C THR A 155 -31.23 18.46 48.73
N ARG A 156 -32.02 18.18 47.71
CA ARG A 156 -33.48 18.31 47.78
C ARG A 156 -34.08 17.36 48.81
N PHE A 157 -33.65 16.10 48.86
CA PHE A 157 -34.13 15.12 49.81
C PHE A 157 -33.66 15.47 51.25
N SER A 158 -32.41 15.95 51.42
CA SER A 158 -31.93 16.45 52.72
C SER A 158 -32.81 17.59 53.25
N ARG A 159 -33.07 18.60 52.40
CA ARG A 159 -33.92 19.75 52.77
C ARG A 159 -35.36 19.33 53.10
N LEU A 160 -35.94 18.39 52.36
CA LEU A 160 -37.26 17.85 52.66
C LEU A 160 -37.27 17.11 54.01
N GLY A 161 -36.22 16.32 54.31
CA GLY A 161 -36.04 15.64 55.58
C GLY A 161 -35.89 16.62 56.74
N GLU A 162 -35.13 17.70 56.55
CA GLU A 162 -34.97 18.77 57.57
C GLU A 162 -36.29 19.53 57.79
N ALA A 163 -37.03 19.88 56.79
CA ALA A 163 -38.32 20.55 56.84
C ALA A 163 -39.37 19.68 57.56
N GLU A 164 -39.36 18.37 57.29
CA GLU A 164 -40.25 17.43 58.01
C GLU A 164 -39.81 17.26 59.42
N ARG A 165 -38.50 17.19 59.75
CA ARG A 165 -37.98 17.13 61.10
C ARG A 165 -38.38 18.36 61.93
N ALA A 166 -38.41 19.53 61.31
CA ALA A 166 -38.85 20.78 61.91
C ALA A 166 -40.40 20.89 62.02
N GLY A 167 -41.16 19.95 61.47
CA GLY A 167 -42.61 19.94 61.49
C GLY A 167 -43.24 20.94 60.51
N SER A 168 -42.47 21.53 59.60
CA SER A 168 -42.98 22.55 58.71
C SER A 168 -43.77 21.95 57.50
N LEU A 169 -43.72 20.64 57.31
CA LEU A 169 -44.45 19.96 56.20
C LEU A 169 -45.77 19.35 56.74
N THR A 170 -45.70 18.52 57.80
CA THR A 170 -46.87 17.80 58.34
C THR A 170 -47.45 18.44 59.59
N GLY A 171 -46.78 19.43 60.18
CA GLY A 171 -47.19 20.09 61.41
C GLY A 171 -46.77 19.35 62.69
N THR A 172 -46.04 18.24 62.60
CA THR A 172 -45.49 17.49 63.74
C THR A 172 -43.98 17.41 63.61
N ALA A 173 -43.25 18.03 64.53
CA ALA A 173 -41.79 17.95 64.58
C ALA A 173 -41.33 16.60 65.11
N GLY A 174 -40.27 16.02 64.52
CA GLY A 174 -39.68 14.79 65.00
C GLY A 174 -38.90 14.01 63.90
N SER A 175 -38.26 12.91 64.30
CA SER A 175 -37.52 12.02 63.47
C SER A 175 -38.36 10.79 63.06
N GLY A 176 -39.48 11.03 62.36
CA GLY A 176 -40.36 9.97 61.91
C GLY A 176 -39.75 9.18 60.69
N THR A 177 -40.47 8.13 60.29
CA THR A 177 -40.06 7.25 59.22
C THR A 177 -39.75 8.00 57.89
N VAL A 178 -40.54 9.06 57.57
CA VAL A 178 -40.30 9.89 56.35
C VAL A 178 -38.97 10.62 56.45
N VAL A 179 -38.59 11.18 57.60
CA VAL A 179 -37.31 11.86 57.83
C VAL A 179 -36.16 10.89 57.64
N GLN A 180 -36.27 9.67 58.24
CA GLN A 180 -35.23 8.64 58.11
C GLN A 180 -35.07 8.21 56.70
N LEU A 181 -36.16 7.97 55.94
CA LEU A 181 -36.12 7.55 54.54
C LEU A 181 -35.50 8.62 53.65
N LEU A 182 -35.92 9.88 53.78
CA LEU A 182 -35.36 11.00 53.00
C LEU A 182 -33.86 11.21 53.30
N THR A 183 -33.44 11.07 54.56
CA THR A 183 -32.04 11.16 54.97
C THR A 183 -31.22 10.01 54.35
N GLN A 184 -31.75 8.78 54.36
CA GLN A 184 -31.12 7.62 53.76
C GLN A 184 -30.97 7.82 52.23
N MET A 185 -32.02 8.29 51.55
CA MET A 185 -32.00 8.55 50.11
C MET A 185 -30.98 9.64 49.73
N SER A 186 -30.92 10.73 50.52
CA SER A 186 -29.91 11.78 50.35
C SER A 186 -28.49 11.21 50.50
N THR A 187 -28.24 10.42 51.54
CA THR A 187 -26.91 9.80 51.76
C THR A 187 -26.52 8.82 50.63
N GLN A 188 -27.49 8.04 50.15
CA GLN A 188 -27.24 7.12 49.04
C GLN A 188 -26.86 7.88 47.76
N LEU A 189 -27.54 8.99 47.44
CA LEU A 189 -27.22 9.84 46.30
C LEU A 189 -25.87 10.54 46.44
N ASP A 190 -25.53 11.04 47.62
CA ASP A 190 -24.20 11.62 47.90
C ASP A 190 -23.07 10.61 47.70
N ASN A 191 -23.28 9.37 48.17
CA ASN A 191 -22.29 8.29 47.92
C ASN A 191 -22.19 7.95 46.45
N LEU A 192 -23.31 7.91 45.73
CA LEU A 192 -23.32 7.70 44.27
C LEU A 192 -22.58 8.82 43.55
N ALA A 193 -22.79 10.09 43.91
CA ALA A 193 -22.06 11.22 43.34
C ALA A 193 -20.55 11.10 43.54
N LYS A 194 -20.12 10.66 44.73
CA LYS A 194 -18.70 10.40 45.05
C LYS A 194 -18.14 9.23 44.20
N GLU A 195 -18.92 8.17 44.02
CA GLU A 195 -18.52 7.02 43.17
C GLU A 195 -18.36 7.42 41.72
N VAL A 196 -19.31 8.21 41.19
CA VAL A 196 -19.22 8.76 39.82
C VAL A 196 -17.98 9.63 39.69
N THR A 197 -17.72 10.55 40.63
CA THR A 197 -16.54 11.41 40.60
C THR A 197 -15.24 10.59 40.67
N GLY A 198 -15.16 9.59 41.56
CA GLY A 198 -14.00 8.71 41.71
C GLY A 198 -13.77 7.82 40.48
N SER A 199 -14.81 7.52 39.68
CA SER A 199 -14.65 6.78 38.42
C SER A 199 -13.90 7.59 37.37
N ALA A 200 -14.01 8.93 37.35
CA ALA A 200 -13.29 9.80 36.46
C ALA A 200 -11.77 9.73 36.66
N ASP A 201 -11.30 9.66 37.90
CA ASP A 201 -9.87 9.55 38.22
C ASP A 201 -9.29 8.21 37.72
N ARG A 202 -10.06 7.13 37.91
CA ARG A 202 -9.69 5.81 37.38
C ARG A 202 -9.65 5.83 35.84
N ALA A 203 -10.67 6.42 35.22
CA ALA A 203 -10.74 6.56 33.76
C ALA A 203 -9.56 7.39 33.22
N LYS A 204 -9.19 8.48 33.89
CA LYS A 204 -8.03 9.31 33.54
C LYS A 204 -6.72 8.50 33.58
N THR A 205 -6.51 7.73 34.68
CA THR A 205 -5.31 6.88 34.79
C THR A 205 -5.20 5.85 33.69
N LEU A 206 -6.31 5.19 33.34
CA LEU A 206 -6.34 4.22 32.21
C LEU A 206 -6.14 4.90 30.86
N TYR A 207 -6.72 6.08 30.64
CA TYR A 207 -6.51 6.86 29.43
C TYR A 207 -5.04 7.25 29.25
N GLU A 208 -4.37 7.68 30.32
CA GLU A 208 -2.94 7.98 30.31
C GLU A 208 -2.09 6.73 30.01
N GLN A 209 -2.47 5.55 30.55
CA GLN A 209 -1.83 4.28 30.21
C GLN A 209 -2.01 3.93 28.72
N GLY A 210 -3.22 4.09 28.19
CA GLY A 210 -3.49 3.92 26.76
C GLY A 210 -2.66 4.87 25.89
N GLY A 211 -2.52 6.12 26.33
CA GLY A 211 -1.65 7.11 25.69
C GLY A 211 -0.18 6.69 25.61
N LYS A 212 0.34 6.01 26.65
CA LYS A 212 1.70 5.47 26.63
C LYS A 212 1.88 4.35 25.60
N HIS A 213 0.91 3.44 25.48
CA HIS A 213 0.92 2.40 24.45
C HIS A 213 0.87 3.02 23.04
N LEU A 214 0.00 4.01 22.82
CA LEU A 214 -0.05 4.74 21.54
C LEU A 214 1.25 5.47 21.23
N ALA A 215 1.91 6.07 22.21
CA ALA A 215 3.20 6.72 22.03
C ALA A 215 4.27 5.71 21.59
N LYS A 216 4.31 4.53 22.23
CA LYS A 216 5.24 3.46 21.87
C LYS A 216 4.95 2.87 20.49
N MET A 217 3.67 2.71 20.12
CA MET A 217 3.29 2.31 18.77
C MET A 217 3.77 3.32 17.70
N ARG A 218 3.67 4.63 17.97
CA ARG A 218 4.20 5.69 17.08
C ARG A 218 5.73 5.64 16.99
N GLU A 219 6.41 5.38 18.10
CA GLU A 219 7.87 5.18 18.13
C GLU A 219 8.27 4.00 17.23
N LEU A 220 7.57 2.87 17.31
CA LEU A 220 7.81 1.69 16.47
C LEU A 220 7.64 1.98 14.98
N ILE A 221 6.71 2.86 14.58
CA ILE A 221 6.54 3.28 13.18
C ILE A 221 7.76 4.06 12.68
N SER A 222 8.32 4.95 13.49
CA SER A 222 9.42 5.84 13.12
C SER A 222 10.81 5.25 13.40
N SER A 223 10.91 4.18 14.17
CA SER A 223 12.19 3.57 14.53
C SER A 223 12.88 2.90 13.34
N ARG A 224 14.20 2.73 13.43
CA ARG A 224 15.02 2.00 12.44
C ARG A 224 15.06 0.52 12.81
N GLY A 225 15.21 -0.35 11.81
CA GLY A 225 15.32 -1.79 11.98
C GLY A 225 14.37 -2.58 11.07
N PRO A 226 14.42 -3.92 11.13
CA PRO A 226 13.57 -4.80 10.33
C PRO A 226 12.11 -4.48 10.56
N ILE A 227 11.34 -4.36 9.47
CA ILE A 227 9.94 -3.95 9.56
C ILE A 227 9.06 -5.02 10.23
N ASN A 228 9.42 -6.30 10.05
CA ASN A 228 8.67 -7.41 10.63
C ASN A 228 8.74 -7.40 12.16
N ASP A 229 9.95 -7.25 12.73
CA ASP A 229 10.15 -7.18 14.19
C ASP A 229 9.37 -6.01 14.81
N ARG A 230 9.33 -4.88 14.10
CA ARG A 230 8.56 -3.71 14.52
C ARG A 230 7.04 -3.94 14.44
N SER A 231 6.58 -4.64 13.41
CA SER A 231 5.18 -5.03 13.26
C SER A 231 4.72 -5.98 14.36
N ASP A 232 5.57 -6.93 14.76
CA ASP A 232 5.29 -7.87 15.85
C ASP A 232 5.25 -7.16 17.20
N ALA A 233 6.22 -6.29 17.47
CA ALA A 233 6.23 -5.44 18.68
C ALA A 233 4.99 -4.52 18.72
N PHE A 234 4.60 -3.95 17.58
CA PHE A 234 3.38 -3.16 17.44
C PHE A 234 2.12 -3.98 17.78
N GLY A 235 2.04 -5.21 17.31
CA GLY A 235 0.95 -6.13 17.63
C GLY A 235 0.81 -6.38 19.13
N SER A 236 1.93 -6.51 19.86
CA SER A 236 1.97 -6.67 21.30
C SER A 236 1.45 -5.42 22.03
N GLU A 237 1.86 -4.23 21.60
CA GLU A 237 1.37 -2.96 22.14
C GLU A 237 -0.12 -2.75 21.85
N ALA A 238 -0.58 -3.16 20.66
CA ALA A 238 -1.99 -3.09 20.28
C ALA A 238 -2.86 -3.99 21.17
N MET A 239 -2.41 -5.21 21.48
CA MET A 239 -3.12 -6.08 22.43
C MET A 239 -3.20 -5.48 23.83
N SER A 240 -2.10 -4.89 24.31
CA SER A 240 -2.08 -4.21 25.60
C SER A 240 -3.05 -3.03 25.64
N LEU A 241 -3.07 -2.21 24.58
CA LEU A 241 -4.00 -1.10 24.44
C LEU A 241 -5.47 -1.54 24.40
N MET A 242 -5.77 -2.63 23.70
CA MET A 242 -7.12 -3.22 23.68
C MET A 242 -7.57 -3.61 25.11
N GLY A 243 -6.66 -4.20 25.88
CA GLY A 243 -6.90 -4.49 27.31
C GLY A 243 -7.21 -3.23 28.12
N VAL A 244 -6.47 -2.14 27.90
CA VAL A 244 -6.72 -0.84 28.55
C VAL A 244 -8.08 -0.26 28.12
N ILE A 245 -8.45 -0.33 26.83
CA ILE A 245 -9.76 0.14 26.36
C ILE A 245 -10.89 -0.66 27.01
N ALA A 246 -10.77 -1.97 27.11
CA ALA A 246 -11.74 -2.82 27.77
C ALA A 246 -11.85 -2.49 29.27
N ALA A 247 -10.72 -2.34 29.99
CA ALA A 247 -10.69 -1.93 31.37
C ALA A 247 -11.32 -0.54 31.58
N LEU A 248 -11.06 0.40 30.67
CA LEU A 248 -11.64 1.73 30.67
C LEU A 248 -13.18 1.68 30.62
N GLN A 249 -13.71 0.89 29.67
CA GLN A 249 -15.17 0.73 29.55
C GLN A 249 -15.80 0.09 30.81
N GLN A 250 -15.08 -0.82 31.48
CA GLN A 250 -15.54 -1.43 32.74
C GLN A 250 -15.56 -0.44 33.92
N THR A 251 -14.89 0.70 33.82
CA THR A 251 -14.96 1.74 34.88
C THR A 251 -16.24 2.57 34.81
N SER A 252 -17.10 2.37 33.79
CA SER A 252 -18.36 3.10 33.67
C SER A 252 -19.30 2.73 34.78
N VAL A 253 -19.73 3.76 35.53
CA VAL A 253 -20.70 3.64 36.64
C VAL A 253 -22.13 3.95 36.16
N ALA A 254 -22.39 4.16 34.88
CA ALA A 254 -23.75 4.38 34.36
C ALA A 254 -24.76 3.30 34.78
N PRO A 255 -24.41 1.98 34.77
CA PRO A 255 -25.30 0.94 35.24
C PRO A 255 -25.62 1.08 36.74
N ALA A 256 -24.66 1.56 37.55
CA ALA A 256 -24.88 1.80 38.97
C ALA A 256 -25.82 2.99 39.17
N VAL A 257 -25.63 4.09 38.45
CA VAL A 257 -26.52 5.26 38.48
C VAL A 257 -27.94 4.86 38.11
N LYS A 258 -28.12 4.10 37.05
CA LYS A 258 -29.45 3.62 36.61
C LYS A 258 -30.12 2.78 37.72
N ARG A 259 -29.40 1.78 38.23
CA ARG A 259 -29.94 0.92 39.30
C ARG A 259 -30.29 1.72 40.57
N ALA A 260 -29.45 2.67 40.96
CA ALA A 260 -29.72 3.54 42.10
C ALA A 260 -30.96 4.43 41.87
N ALA A 261 -31.09 5.00 40.67
CA ALA A 261 -32.24 5.77 40.28
C ALA A 261 -33.54 4.92 40.34
N ASP A 262 -33.53 3.74 39.72
CA ASP A 262 -34.68 2.84 39.72
C ASP A 262 -35.04 2.40 41.16
N GLY A 263 -34.04 2.17 42.02
CA GLY A 263 -34.18 1.79 43.41
C GLY A 263 -34.76 2.91 44.30
N LEU A 264 -34.53 4.19 43.96
CA LEU A 264 -35.12 5.32 44.71
C LEU A 264 -36.66 5.31 44.65
N ALA A 265 -37.24 5.08 43.48
CA ALA A 265 -38.69 5.00 43.32
C ALA A 265 -39.28 3.79 44.04
N ALA A 266 -38.64 2.62 43.87
CA ALA A 266 -39.10 1.36 44.46
C ALA A 266 -38.91 1.31 45.97
N GLY A 267 -37.90 2.02 46.51
CA GLY A 267 -37.56 2.06 47.96
C GLY A 267 -38.41 3.05 48.78
N PHE A 268 -39.12 3.95 48.11
CA PHE A 268 -40.02 4.87 48.83
C PHE A 268 -41.36 4.18 49.11
N ILE A 269 -41.47 3.53 50.26
CA ILE A 269 -42.72 2.98 50.76
C ILE A 269 -43.37 4.04 51.62
N ALA A 270 -44.47 4.62 51.15
CA ALA A 270 -45.20 5.65 51.87
C ALA A 270 -45.70 5.10 53.22
N PRO A 271 -45.29 5.68 54.38
CA PRO A 271 -45.80 5.26 55.66
C PRO A 271 -47.29 5.64 55.83
N ALA A 272 -48.06 4.77 56.43
CA ALA A 272 -49.46 5.07 56.76
C ALA A 272 -49.56 6.29 57.61
N ALA A 273 -50.49 7.22 57.34
CA ALA A 273 -50.77 8.38 58.21
C ALA A 273 -51.25 7.94 59.59
N ALA A 274 -50.50 8.31 60.61
CA ALA A 274 -50.83 7.94 62.01
C ALA A 274 -51.76 8.97 62.70
N GLY A 275 -51.97 10.12 62.02
CA GLY A 275 -52.83 11.18 62.53
C GLY A 275 -54.33 10.94 62.32
N ARG A 276 -55.19 11.41 63.18
CA ARG A 276 -56.62 11.41 63.01
C ARG A 276 -57.16 12.80 62.59
N GLY A 277 -58.20 12.83 61.75
CA GLY A 277 -58.78 14.05 61.27
C GLY A 277 -57.83 14.88 60.39
N ASP A 278 -57.91 16.18 60.51
CA ASP A 278 -57.16 17.19 59.74
C ASP A 278 -55.66 16.94 59.64
N LEU A 279 -55.07 16.39 60.75
CA LEU A 279 -53.65 16.02 60.76
C LEU A 279 -53.32 14.83 59.84
N GLY A 280 -54.19 13.82 59.85
CA GLY A 280 -54.04 12.66 58.94
C GLY A 280 -54.15 13.02 57.48
N GLU A 281 -55.08 13.92 57.14
CA GLU A 281 -55.20 14.40 55.72
C GLU A 281 -53.97 15.20 55.25
N ARG A 282 -53.41 16.08 56.15
CA ARG A 282 -52.19 16.82 55.82
C ARG A 282 -50.97 15.87 55.66
N GLN A 283 -50.82 14.88 56.51
CA GLN A 283 -49.78 13.88 56.43
C GLN A 283 -49.89 13.11 55.12
N THR A 284 -51.07 12.65 54.77
CA THR A 284 -51.30 11.93 53.47
C THR A 284 -50.97 12.82 52.27
N SER A 285 -51.38 14.10 52.29
CA SER A 285 -51.06 15.05 51.20
C SER A 285 -49.57 15.33 51.09
N VAL A 286 -48.83 15.46 52.14
CA VAL A 286 -47.38 15.67 52.16
C VAL A 286 -46.66 14.43 51.70
N VAL A 287 -47.01 13.26 52.22
CA VAL A 287 -46.44 11.98 51.77
C VAL A 287 -46.63 11.78 50.26
N GLY A 288 -47.85 12.03 49.73
CA GLY A 288 -48.09 11.92 48.29
C GLY A 288 -47.29 12.91 47.44
N ARG A 289 -47.06 14.13 47.96
CA ARG A 289 -46.16 15.09 47.28
C ARG A 289 -44.71 14.66 47.28
N VAL A 290 -44.23 14.12 48.38
CA VAL A 290 -42.87 13.57 48.51
C VAL A 290 -42.70 12.36 47.57
N GLU A 291 -43.66 11.44 47.58
CA GLU A 291 -43.68 10.27 46.68
C GLU A 291 -43.62 10.68 45.20
N SER A 292 -44.47 11.63 44.81
CA SER A 292 -44.47 12.16 43.42
C SER A 292 -43.13 12.83 43.07
N ALA A 293 -42.52 13.55 44.01
CA ALA A 293 -41.23 14.21 43.82
C ALA A 293 -40.09 13.18 43.67
N VAL A 294 -40.10 12.12 44.51
CA VAL A 294 -39.14 11.01 44.43
C VAL A 294 -39.28 10.27 43.10
N ALA A 295 -40.49 9.92 42.72
CA ALA A 295 -40.76 9.23 41.45
C ALA A 295 -40.31 10.04 40.23
N ALA A 296 -40.61 11.34 40.19
CA ALA A 296 -40.18 12.22 39.10
C ALA A 296 -38.64 12.33 39.02
N GLN A 297 -37.96 12.48 40.16
CA GLN A 297 -36.50 12.57 40.20
C GLN A 297 -35.84 11.26 39.82
N SER A 298 -36.36 10.13 40.28
CA SER A 298 -35.93 8.79 39.91
C SER A 298 -36.07 8.56 38.41
N ALA A 299 -37.22 8.86 37.82
CA ALA A 299 -37.47 8.70 36.39
C ALA A 299 -36.51 9.56 35.54
N ALA A 300 -36.26 10.81 35.97
CA ALA A 300 -35.33 11.70 35.27
C ALA A 300 -33.89 11.18 35.28
N LEU A 301 -33.39 10.74 36.45
CA LEU A 301 -32.04 10.17 36.56
C LEU A 301 -31.91 8.83 35.81
N SER A 302 -32.94 7.96 35.92
CA SER A 302 -32.93 6.67 35.20
C SER A 302 -32.95 6.89 33.66
N ALA A 303 -33.76 7.80 33.15
CA ALA A 303 -33.79 8.15 31.75
C ALA A 303 -32.44 8.72 31.25
N ALA A 304 -31.82 9.62 32.04
CA ALA A 304 -30.54 10.18 31.72
C ALA A 304 -29.40 9.12 31.71
N ALA A 305 -29.41 8.22 32.70
CA ALA A 305 -28.46 7.09 32.74
C ALA A 305 -28.68 6.10 31.59
N SER A 306 -29.94 5.82 31.22
CA SER A 306 -30.28 4.96 30.09
C SER A 306 -29.74 5.54 28.79
N LYS A 307 -29.88 6.84 28.56
CA LYS A 307 -29.33 7.53 27.35
C LYS A 307 -27.82 7.37 27.23
N ILE A 308 -27.10 7.33 28.34
CA ILE A 308 -25.65 7.09 28.35
C ILE A 308 -25.34 5.61 28.03
N LEU A 309 -26.14 4.68 28.57
CA LEU A 309 -25.99 3.25 28.33
C LEU A 309 -26.33 2.84 26.89
N ASP A 310 -27.19 3.59 26.20
CA ASP A 310 -27.56 3.35 24.81
C ASP A 310 -26.41 3.72 23.84
N VAL A 311 -25.36 4.40 24.30
CA VAL A 311 -24.18 4.69 23.48
C VAL A 311 -23.41 3.39 23.24
N PRO A 312 -23.15 3.00 21.97
CA PRO A 312 -22.45 1.77 21.65
C PRO A 312 -21.07 1.70 22.30
N GLN A 313 -20.76 0.55 22.86
CA GLN A 313 -19.42 0.29 23.37
C GLN A 313 -18.42 0.23 22.22
N VAL A 314 -17.17 0.60 22.49
CA VAL A 314 -16.09 0.55 21.51
C VAL A 314 -15.57 -0.88 21.43
N GLU A 315 -15.62 -1.45 20.24
CA GLU A 315 -15.00 -2.74 19.93
C GLU A 315 -13.74 -2.48 19.11
N PRO A 316 -12.56 -2.36 19.73
CA PRO A 316 -11.34 -2.10 18.98
C PRO A 316 -11.03 -3.29 18.09
N GLY A 317 -10.77 -3.01 16.81
CA GLY A 317 -10.39 -4.03 15.85
C GLY A 317 -9.07 -4.70 16.24
N ARG A 318 -9.00 -6.03 16.12
CA ARG A 318 -7.76 -6.77 16.34
C ARG A 318 -6.73 -6.40 15.31
N PHE A 319 -5.51 -6.08 15.74
CA PHE A 319 -4.39 -5.88 14.83
C PHE A 319 -4.08 -7.17 14.05
N GLN A 320 -3.98 -7.06 12.74
CA GLN A 320 -3.56 -8.14 11.86
C GLN A 320 -2.23 -7.73 11.22
N PRO A 321 -1.12 -8.38 11.57
CA PRO A 321 0.14 -8.16 10.89
C PRO A 321 -0.01 -8.57 9.41
N LEU A 322 0.52 -7.76 8.52
CA LEU A 322 0.55 -8.01 7.08
C LEU A 322 1.96 -8.35 6.65
N SER A 323 2.10 -9.24 5.69
CA SER A 323 3.34 -9.40 4.93
C SER A 323 3.59 -8.18 4.02
N THR A 324 4.83 -7.97 3.60
CA THR A 324 5.20 -6.89 2.66
C THR A 324 4.38 -6.96 1.38
N ALA A 325 4.13 -8.15 0.88
CA ALA A 325 3.36 -8.41 -0.33
C ALA A 325 1.87 -8.09 -0.17
N GLU A 326 1.26 -8.45 0.96
CA GLU A 326 -0.14 -8.10 1.27
C GLU A 326 -0.32 -6.61 1.52
N ALA A 327 0.64 -5.97 2.20
CA ALA A 327 0.59 -4.55 2.47
C ALA A 327 0.62 -3.72 1.19
N VAL A 328 1.50 -4.06 0.22
CA VAL A 328 1.57 -3.37 -1.08
C VAL A 328 0.29 -3.56 -1.90
N LEU A 329 -0.36 -4.72 -1.83
CA LEU A 329 -1.68 -4.93 -2.45
C LEU A 329 -2.77 -4.10 -1.79
N ARG A 330 -2.82 -4.11 -0.46
CA ARG A 330 -3.83 -3.37 0.32
C ARG A 330 -3.77 -1.87 0.07
N TYR A 331 -2.58 -1.33 -0.11
CA TYR A 331 -2.31 0.09 -0.34
C TYR A 331 -1.83 0.38 -1.76
N ALA A 332 -2.20 -0.45 -2.75
CA ALA A 332 -1.70 -0.36 -4.13
C ALA A 332 -1.83 1.04 -4.74
N GLY A 333 -2.93 1.75 -4.43
CA GLY A 333 -3.17 3.11 -4.92
C GLY A 333 -2.15 4.14 -4.42
N ASP A 334 -1.56 3.93 -3.24
CA ASP A 334 -0.59 4.85 -2.65
C ASP A 334 0.83 4.59 -3.14
N PHE A 335 1.08 3.41 -3.75
CA PHE A 335 2.39 2.97 -4.23
C PHE A 335 2.46 2.79 -5.75
N ILE A 336 1.66 3.56 -6.51
CA ILE A 336 1.65 3.55 -8.00
C ILE A 336 3.05 3.65 -8.60
N PRO A 337 3.99 4.53 -8.14
CA PRO A 337 5.32 4.60 -8.69
C PRO A 337 6.13 3.30 -8.55
N SER A 338 5.95 2.58 -7.44
CA SER A 338 6.62 1.28 -7.22
C SER A 338 6.06 0.20 -8.14
N TRP A 339 4.75 0.19 -8.36
CA TRP A 339 4.11 -0.68 -9.35
C TRP A 339 4.56 -0.36 -10.77
N ALA A 340 4.61 0.92 -11.13
CA ALA A 340 5.12 1.36 -12.44
C ALA A 340 6.57 0.92 -12.64
N GLY A 341 7.43 1.07 -11.63
CA GLY A 341 8.81 0.59 -11.66
C GLY A 341 8.91 -0.92 -11.85
N ALA A 342 8.14 -1.69 -11.08
CA ALA A 342 8.10 -3.14 -11.17
C ALA A 342 7.67 -3.62 -12.56
N ILE A 343 6.58 -3.08 -13.10
CA ILE A 343 6.06 -3.40 -14.44
C ILE A 343 7.05 -2.98 -15.52
N SER A 344 7.73 -1.83 -15.37
CA SER A 344 8.71 -1.35 -16.34
C SER A 344 9.89 -2.29 -16.47
N ILE A 345 10.37 -2.88 -15.38
CA ILE A 345 11.45 -3.89 -15.39
C ILE A 345 11.03 -5.09 -16.24
N ASP A 346 9.81 -5.56 -16.09
CA ASP A 346 9.29 -6.74 -16.78
C ASP A 346 8.93 -6.47 -18.25
N LEU A 347 8.54 -5.22 -18.60
CA LEU A 347 8.20 -4.82 -19.98
C LEU A 347 9.41 -4.36 -20.80
N MET A 348 10.50 -3.91 -20.17
CA MET A 348 11.69 -3.43 -20.88
C MET A 348 12.22 -4.44 -21.90
N PRO A 349 12.27 -5.75 -21.62
CA PRO A 349 12.67 -6.75 -22.61
C PRO A 349 11.77 -6.77 -23.85
N ALA A 350 10.44 -6.58 -23.68
CA ALA A 350 9.51 -6.54 -24.80
C ALA A 350 9.82 -5.37 -25.75
N VAL A 351 10.11 -4.20 -25.18
CA VAL A 351 10.49 -3.01 -25.93
C VAL A 351 11.79 -3.25 -26.71
N LEU A 352 12.80 -3.86 -26.07
CA LEU A 352 14.07 -4.20 -26.74
C LEU A 352 13.86 -5.17 -27.90
N VAL A 353 13.02 -6.19 -27.74
CA VAL A 353 12.67 -7.13 -28.82
C VAL A 353 11.97 -6.40 -29.96
N LEU A 354 11.04 -5.50 -29.68
CA LEU A 354 10.35 -4.70 -30.69
C LEU A 354 11.32 -3.80 -31.48
N ILE A 355 12.22 -3.09 -30.78
CA ILE A 355 13.26 -2.27 -31.40
C ILE A 355 14.11 -3.14 -32.34
N PHE A 356 14.54 -4.30 -31.85
CA PHE A 356 15.34 -5.24 -32.64
C PHE A 356 14.61 -5.74 -33.91
N CYS A 357 13.31 -6.02 -33.79
CA CYS A 357 12.46 -6.40 -34.92
C CYS A 357 12.35 -5.29 -35.96
N VAL A 358 12.18 -4.03 -35.53
CA VAL A 358 12.07 -2.87 -36.42
C VAL A 358 13.39 -2.67 -37.16
N VAL A 359 14.53 -2.69 -36.46
CA VAL A 359 15.87 -2.53 -37.07
C VAL A 359 16.15 -3.64 -38.07
N HIS A 360 15.85 -4.91 -37.73
CA HIS A 360 16.02 -6.04 -38.68
C HIS A 360 15.11 -5.92 -39.88
N ALA A 361 13.88 -5.44 -39.73
CA ALA A 361 12.96 -5.22 -40.83
C ALA A 361 13.46 -4.12 -41.79
N SER A 362 14.06 -3.05 -41.23
CA SER A 362 14.67 -1.95 -41.99
C SER A 362 15.84 -2.44 -42.85
N ILE A 363 16.77 -3.16 -42.20
CA ILE A 363 17.94 -3.73 -42.93
C ILE A 363 17.52 -4.67 -44.04
N ARG A 364 16.49 -5.49 -43.82
CA ARG A 364 15.99 -6.39 -44.85
C ARG A 364 15.36 -5.66 -46.04
N ARG A 365 14.66 -4.54 -45.77
CA ARG A 365 14.10 -3.69 -46.85
C ARG A 365 15.20 -3.02 -47.66
N GLU A 366 16.26 -2.53 -47.02
CA GLU A 366 17.41 -1.91 -47.68
C GLU A 366 18.29 -2.93 -48.43
N GLY A 367 18.37 -4.17 -47.90
CA GLY A 367 19.14 -5.25 -48.51
C GLY A 367 18.42 -6.03 -49.61
N GLN A 368 17.13 -5.84 -49.82
CA GLN A 368 16.44 -6.29 -51.02
C GLN A 368 16.66 -5.22 -52.09
N PRO A 369 17.44 -5.48 -53.17
CA PRO A 369 17.35 -4.61 -54.31
C PRO A 369 15.86 -4.56 -54.67
N GLU A 370 15.32 -3.37 -54.72
CA GLU A 370 13.99 -3.19 -55.29
C GLU A 370 14.04 -3.85 -56.66
N ALA A 371 13.60 -5.08 -56.72
CA ALA A 371 13.18 -5.67 -57.95
C ALA A 371 11.91 -4.90 -58.34
N ASN A 372 12.10 -3.69 -58.81
CA ASN A 372 11.14 -2.94 -59.57
C ASN A 372 10.89 -3.63 -60.93
N ALA A 373 10.81 -4.97 -60.87
CA ALA A 373 10.41 -5.75 -62.06
C ALA A 373 9.02 -5.33 -62.57
N ALA A 374 8.21 -4.72 -61.72
CA ALA A 374 6.89 -4.19 -62.08
C ALA A 374 6.96 -2.76 -62.72
N THR A 375 8.07 -2.04 -62.55
CA THR A 375 8.28 -0.68 -63.08
C THR A 375 9.41 -0.59 -64.10
N MET A 376 10.13 -1.67 -64.36
CA MET A 376 11.09 -1.72 -65.45
C MET A 376 10.34 -1.65 -66.80
N THR A 377 10.58 -0.59 -67.53
CA THR A 377 10.10 -0.48 -68.94
C THR A 377 10.84 -1.47 -69.84
N ALA A 378 10.23 -1.86 -70.96
CA ALA A 378 10.91 -2.72 -71.94
C ALA A 378 12.26 -2.14 -72.34
N ALA A 379 12.41 -0.80 -72.36
CA ALA A 379 13.65 -0.10 -72.61
C ALA A 379 14.74 -0.36 -71.58
N ASP A 380 14.39 -0.42 -70.30
CA ASP A 380 15.32 -0.70 -69.19
C ASP A 380 15.83 -2.15 -69.23
N ILE A 381 14.94 -3.08 -69.56
CA ILE A 381 15.32 -4.50 -69.78
C ILE A 381 16.25 -4.66 -70.93
N ILE A 382 16.01 -3.97 -72.09
CA ILE A 382 16.89 -3.99 -73.26
C ILE A 382 18.25 -3.36 -72.94
N ALA A 383 18.26 -2.23 -72.18
CA ALA A 383 19.51 -1.59 -71.76
C ALA A 383 20.33 -2.50 -70.79
N ALA A 384 19.69 -3.20 -69.90
CA ALA A 384 20.35 -4.17 -69.04
C ALA A 384 20.90 -5.37 -69.76
N LEU A 385 20.19 -5.89 -70.75
CA LEU A 385 20.64 -6.95 -71.66
C LEU A 385 21.81 -6.51 -72.55
N HIS A 386 21.82 -5.28 -73.04
CA HIS A 386 22.96 -4.72 -73.77
C HIS A 386 24.21 -4.60 -72.89
N LEU A 387 24.06 -4.09 -71.68
CA LEU A 387 25.15 -3.99 -70.72
C LEU A 387 25.72 -5.38 -70.35
N ALA A 388 24.84 -6.37 -70.15
CA ALA A 388 25.25 -7.74 -69.84
C ALA A 388 26.05 -8.35 -71.02
N ARG A 389 25.61 -8.11 -72.24
CA ARG A 389 26.35 -8.53 -73.47
C ARG A 389 27.66 -7.80 -73.57
N GLU A 390 27.75 -6.51 -73.33
CA GLU A 390 29.02 -5.75 -73.32
C GLU A 390 30.04 -6.30 -72.35
N VAL A 391 29.56 -6.59 -71.14
CA VAL A 391 30.39 -7.20 -70.07
C VAL A 391 30.83 -8.61 -70.47
N GLU A 392 29.96 -9.39 -71.08
CA GLU A 392 30.29 -10.74 -71.59
C GLU A 392 31.30 -10.69 -72.74
N THR A 393 31.13 -9.77 -73.71
CA THR A 393 32.09 -9.56 -74.77
C THR A 393 33.42 -8.98 -74.31
N ALA A 394 33.41 -8.06 -73.32
CA ALA A 394 34.62 -7.55 -72.70
C ALA A 394 35.36 -8.63 -71.87
N SER A 395 34.64 -9.51 -71.24
CA SER A 395 35.21 -10.64 -70.45
C SER A 395 35.74 -11.74 -71.39
N ALA A 396 35.09 -11.94 -72.54
CA ALA A 396 35.57 -12.86 -73.59
C ALA A 396 36.81 -12.29 -74.28
N ALA A 397 36.88 -10.99 -74.57
CA ALA A 397 38.05 -10.32 -75.11
C ALA A 397 39.26 -10.35 -74.14
N ALA A 398 39.01 -10.32 -72.84
CA ALA A 398 40.08 -10.46 -71.85
C ALA A 398 40.63 -11.89 -71.67
N LYS A 399 39.96 -12.89 -72.26
CA LYS A 399 40.40 -14.30 -72.27
C LYS A 399 41.13 -14.75 -73.50
N LEU A 400 41.34 -13.84 -74.49
CA LEU A 400 42.17 -14.18 -75.63
C LEU A 400 43.64 -14.03 -75.27
N PRO A 401 44.49 -15.03 -75.61
CA PRO A 401 45.95 -14.94 -75.38
C PRO A 401 46.55 -13.84 -76.28
N PRO A 402 47.59 -13.12 -75.79
CA PRO A 402 48.20 -12.01 -76.57
C PRO A 402 48.72 -12.48 -77.92
N ALA A 403 48.24 -11.85 -79.01
CA ALA A 403 48.76 -12.07 -80.33
C ALA A 403 50.24 -11.66 -80.41
N ILE A 404 51.07 -12.56 -80.89
CA ILE A 404 52.51 -12.36 -81.14
C ILE A 404 52.65 -11.33 -82.23
N ILE A 405 53.14 -10.13 -81.99
CA ILE A 405 53.55 -9.13 -82.92
C ILE A 405 55.09 -9.24 -83.11
N PRO A 406 55.63 -9.43 -84.36
CA PRO A 406 57.06 -9.52 -84.58
C PRO A 406 57.75 -8.16 -84.36
N ALA A 407 58.92 -8.22 -83.74
CA ALA A 407 59.82 -7.12 -83.49
C ALA A 407 60.29 -6.39 -84.77
N VAL A 408 60.16 -5.07 -84.80
CA VAL A 408 60.94 -4.19 -85.66
C VAL A 408 61.79 -3.26 -84.82
N ALA A 409 63.08 -3.27 -85.08
CA ALA A 409 64.15 -2.60 -84.33
C ALA A 409 64.21 -1.07 -84.59
N PRO A 410 65.08 -0.32 -83.91
CA PRO A 410 64.80 1.03 -83.46
C PRO A 410 65.36 2.13 -84.36
N ALA A 411 64.80 3.30 -84.30
CA ALA A 411 65.43 4.56 -84.68
C ALA A 411 65.40 5.55 -83.57
N ALA A 412 66.55 6.17 -83.39
CA ALA A 412 67.03 6.98 -82.30
C ALA A 412 66.46 8.43 -82.27
N ALA A 413 66.76 9.09 -81.22
CA ALA A 413 66.81 10.53 -80.88
C ALA A 413 65.49 11.22 -80.58
N SER A 414 65.35 12.04 -79.62
CA SER A 414 66.11 12.97 -78.73
C SER A 414 65.24 13.47 -77.62
N VAL A 415 65.74 13.50 -76.42
CA VAL A 415 66.03 14.64 -75.57
C VAL A 415 64.94 15.73 -75.46
N ASP A 416 64.36 15.93 -74.34
CA ASP A 416 64.35 17.06 -73.37
C ASP A 416 63.36 16.76 -72.32
N GLU A 417 63.77 16.65 -71.13
CA GLU A 417 64.16 17.59 -70.02
C GLU A 417 62.96 18.34 -69.43
N ASN A 418 62.97 18.25 -68.16
CA ASN A 418 62.38 19.15 -67.16
C ASN A 418 60.97 18.83 -66.61
N VAL A 419 60.68 18.80 -65.37
CA VAL A 419 61.30 19.34 -64.15
C VAL A 419 60.62 18.74 -62.95
N THR A 420 61.41 18.28 -61.99
CA THR A 420 61.39 18.46 -60.51
C THR A 420 60.08 18.52 -59.79
N ALA A 421 59.87 17.58 -58.86
CA ALA A 421 60.11 17.65 -57.42
C ALA A 421 59.26 18.66 -56.69
N LEU A 422 58.47 18.15 -55.81
CA LEU A 422 58.51 18.66 -54.42
C LEU A 422 57.98 17.59 -53.44
N ALA A 423 58.93 16.97 -52.81
CA ALA A 423 58.76 16.27 -51.58
C ALA A 423 58.83 17.27 -50.41
N THR A 424 58.38 16.84 -49.30
CA THR A 424 58.72 17.24 -47.93
C THR A 424 57.90 18.31 -47.21
N ALA A 425 57.48 17.83 -46.12
CA ALA A 425 57.62 18.38 -44.78
C ALA A 425 56.41 19.07 -44.19
N ARG A 426 55.84 18.49 -43.12
CA ARG A 426 56.10 18.87 -41.71
C ARG A 426 55.10 18.16 -40.83
N ALA A 427 55.41 17.23 -40.05
CA ALA A 427 56.05 17.17 -38.72
C ALA A 427 55.78 18.42 -37.86
N GLY A 428 55.06 18.22 -36.79
CA GLY A 428 55.38 18.89 -35.55
C GLY A 428 54.30 19.64 -34.85
N LYS A 429 54.04 19.16 -33.65
CA LYS A 429 53.93 19.88 -32.36
C LYS A 429 52.49 20.16 -31.88
N LYS A 430 52.07 19.38 -30.82
CA LYS A 430 52.05 19.81 -29.40
C LYS A 430 51.24 21.11 -29.17
N ASP A 431 50.10 21.02 -28.51
CA ASP A 431 49.98 21.01 -27.03
C ASP A 431 48.68 20.34 -26.63
#